data_6e932431a3330931dc79ec2d16f0ee10
#
_entry.id   6e932431a3330931dc79ec2d16f0ee10
#
_cell.length_a   1.000
_cell.length_b   1.000
_cell.length_c   1.000
_cell.angle_alpha   90.00
_cell.angle_beta   90.00
_cell.angle_gamma   90.00
#
_symmetry.space_group_name_H-M   'P 1'
#
loop_
_entity.id
_entity.type
_entity.pdbx_description
1 polymer ?
#
loop_
_entity_poly.entity_id
_entity_poly.type
_entity_poly.pdbx_seq_one_letter_code
_entity_poly.pdbx_strand_id
1 'polypeptide(L)'
;MQRYFIEQNCIHDDLIQIDAYNHKHMQRVMRYRNGDQVVCLLPDHRTYLYEIVNIDQGLLKQVEEINEDHELDVDVTLIYGLPKNDKFEFVLQKATELGVKRIVPFLSQRSIIKTNALTFAKKNERYLKILKEASEQSYRQMIPELTSLVTIKELSHYLSDINLVAYEESSKQGEHACFARALNQD
;
A
#
# COMPACT_ATOMS: atom_id res chain seq x y z
N MET A 1 -15.75 7.03 -7.05
CA MET A 1 -15.25 8.35 -6.61
C MET A 1 -13.76 8.24 -6.38
N GLN A 2 -12.97 9.27 -6.71
CA GLN A 2 -11.51 9.23 -6.49
C GLN A 2 -11.21 9.37 -5.00
N ARG A 3 -10.16 8.66 -4.57
CA ARG A 3 -9.70 8.60 -3.17
C ARG A 3 -8.32 9.24 -3.06
N TYR A 4 -8.06 9.90 -1.93
CA TYR A 4 -6.79 10.55 -1.65
C TYR A 4 -6.36 10.29 -0.21
N PHE A 5 -5.15 9.78 -0.01
CA PHE A 5 -4.52 9.74 1.30
C PHE A 5 -4.02 11.13 1.68
N ILE A 6 -4.39 11.59 2.85
CA ILE A 6 -4.12 12.95 3.35
C ILE A 6 -3.07 12.88 4.46
N GLU A 7 -2.07 13.74 4.37
CA GLU A 7 -1.07 13.89 5.42
C GLU A 7 -1.58 14.79 6.55
N GLN A 8 -1.10 14.55 7.78
CA GLN A 8 -1.54 15.29 8.98
C GLN A 8 -1.38 16.81 8.87
N ASN A 9 -0.31 17.26 8.21
CA ASN A 9 -0.03 18.68 8.02
C ASN A 9 -0.98 19.39 7.03
N CYS A 10 -1.79 18.63 6.30
CA CYS A 10 -2.81 19.16 5.39
C CYS A 10 -4.17 19.43 6.07
N ILE A 11 -4.35 18.98 7.32
CA ILE A 11 -5.63 18.98 8.03
C ILE A 11 -5.71 20.20 8.96
N HIS A 12 -6.77 20.99 8.83
CA HIS A 12 -7.05 22.20 9.61
C HIS A 12 -8.54 22.21 10.03
N ASP A 13 -8.85 21.64 11.20
CA ASP A 13 -10.20 21.40 11.67
C ASP A 13 -11.06 20.59 10.67
N ASP A 14 -12.14 21.15 10.14
CA ASP A 14 -13.02 20.56 9.12
C ASP A 14 -12.56 20.80 7.67
N LEU A 15 -11.40 21.44 7.50
CA LEU A 15 -10.83 21.78 6.21
C LEU A 15 -9.55 20.99 5.92
N ILE A 16 -9.34 20.68 4.66
CA ILE A 16 -8.07 20.15 4.13
C ILE A 16 -7.51 21.12 3.11
N GLN A 17 -6.26 21.53 3.30
CA GLN A 17 -5.43 22.13 2.28
C GLN A 17 -4.64 21.02 1.60
N ILE A 18 -5.11 20.55 0.44
CA ILE A 18 -4.50 19.40 -0.22
C ILE A 18 -3.09 19.70 -0.71
N ASP A 19 -2.20 18.71 -0.66
CA ASP A 19 -0.82 18.85 -1.13
C ASP A 19 -0.72 19.12 -2.65
N ALA A 20 0.41 19.66 -3.09
CA ALA A 20 0.60 20.09 -4.47
C ALA A 20 0.48 18.96 -5.52
N TYR A 21 0.83 17.71 -5.15
CA TYR A 21 0.74 16.56 -6.04
C TYR A 21 -0.72 16.18 -6.30
N ASN A 22 -1.48 15.97 -5.22
CA ASN A 22 -2.89 15.63 -5.28
C ASN A 22 -3.72 16.79 -5.88
N HIS A 23 -3.39 18.05 -5.54
CA HIS A 23 -4.02 19.23 -6.13
C HIS A 23 -3.88 19.27 -7.67
N LYS A 24 -2.65 19.05 -8.17
CA LYS A 24 -2.39 18.96 -9.61
C LYS A 24 -3.17 17.81 -10.27
N HIS A 25 -3.29 16.67 -9.58
CA HIS A 25 -4.07 15.54 -10.05
C HIS A 25 -5.56 15.89 -10.16
N MET A 26 -6.13 16.53 -9.13
CA MET A 26 -7.53 17.00 -9.14
C MET A 26 -7.82 17.94 -10.30
N GLN A 27 -6.95 18.94 -10.50
CA GLN A 27 -7.18 19.96 -11.54
C GLN A 27 -6.95 19.42 -12.95
N ARG A 28 -5.82 18.72 -13.19
CA ARG A 28 -5.36 18.41 -14.55
C ARG A 28 -5.81 17.05 -15.07
N VAL A 29 -5.91 16.08 -14.18
CA VAL A 29 -6.29 14.71 -14.56
C VAL A 29 -7.78 14.52 -14.39
N MET A 30 -8.29 14.77 -13.18
CA MET A 30 -9.70 14.58 -12.85
C MET A 30 -10.60 15.73 -13.35
N ARG A 31 -10.01 16.92 -13.53
CA ARG A 31 -10.71 18.14 -13.98
C ARG A 31 -11.88 18.53 -13.09
N TYR A 32 -11.68 18.33 -11.78
CA TYR A 32 -12.67 18.68 -10.77
C TYR A 32 -12.93 20.19 -10.69
N ARG A 33 -14.10 20.55 -10.20
CA ARG A 33 -14.58 21.92 -10.00
C ARG A 33 -15.05 22.11 -8.57
N ASN A 34 -15.28 23.35 -8.17
CA ASN A 34 -15.93 23.66 -6.91
C ASN A 34 -17.31 22.98 -6.86
N GLY A 35 -17.64 22.36 -5.73
CA GLY A 35 -18.83 21.56 -5.49
C GLY A 35 -18.70 20.08 -5.83
N ASP A 36 -17.63 19.65 -6.53
CA ASP A 36 -17.36 18.22 -6.72
C ASP A 36 -16.92 17.59 -5.40
N GLN A 37 -17.17 16.29 -5.29
CA GLN A 37 -16.86 15.53 -4.08
C GLN A 37 -15.76 14.52 -4.31
N VAL A 38 -14.94 14.30 -3.28
CA VAL A 38 -13.84 13.34 -3.24
C VAL A 38 -13.83 12.60 -1.91
N VAL A 39 -13.23 11.42 -1.90
CA VAL A 39 -13.03 10.66 -0.67
C VAL A 39 -11.62 10.94 -0.14
N CYS A 40 -11.51 11.29 1.13
CA CYS A 40 -10.24 11.50 1.80
C CYS A 40 -10.04 10.46 2.91
N LEU A 41 -8.85 9.85 2.91
CA LEU A 41 -8.41 8.92 3.94
C LEU A 41 -7.44 9.65 4.85
N LEU A 42 -7.81 9.77 6.13
CA LEU A 42 -7.03 10.51 7.09
C LEU A 42 -6.00 9.61 7.82
N PRO A 43 -5.02 10.18 8.52
CA PRO A 43 -3.98 9.42 9.22
C PRO A 43 -4.50 8.51 10.34
N ASP A 44 -5.73 8.71 10.79
CA ASP A 44 -6.43 7.86 11.75
C ASP A 44 -7.10 6.63 11.13
N HIS A 45 -6.84 6.38 9.82
CA HIS A 45 -7.40 5.31 9.01
C HIS A 45 -8.92 5.40 8.77
N ARG A 46 -9.54 6.53 9.10
CA ARG A 46 -10.94 6.78 8.79
C ARG A 46 -11.11 7.42 7.44
N THR A 47 -12.27 7.18 6.86
CA THR A 47 -12.64 7.63 5.53
C THR A 47 -13.73 8.70 5.62
N TYR A 48 -13.57 9.77 4.88
CA TYR A 48 -14.51 10.89 4.86
C TYR A 48 -14.82 11.35 3.45
N LEU A 49 -16.05 11.82 3.26
CA LEU A 49 -16.45 12.57 2.08
C LEU A 49 -16.10 14.04 2.28
N TYR A 50 -15.43 14.63 1.30
CA TYR A 50 -15.08 16.03 1.24
C TYR A 50 -15.64 16.69 -0.01
N GLU A 51 -16.09 17.91 0.10
CA GLU A 51 -16.46 18.77 -1.02
C GLU A 51 -15.33 19.75 -1.36
N ILE A 52 -15.07 19.95 -2.63
CA ILE A 52 -14.08 20.92 -3.11
C ILE A 52 -14.70 22.32 -3.01
N VAL A 53 -14.29 23.10 -2.02
CA VAL A 53 -14.81 24.47 -1.84
C VAL A 53 -14.02 25.48 -2.66
N ASN A 54 -12.74 25.25 -2.91
CA ASN A 54 -11.92 26.07 -3.81
C ASN A 54 -10.87 25.22 -4.51
N ILE A 55 -11.11 24.88 -5.79
CA ILE A 55 -10.20 24.04 -6.56
C ILE A 55 -8.89 24.77 -6.90
N ASP A 56 -8.88 26.08 -7.05
CA ASP A 56 -7.67 26.84 -7.39
C ASP A 56 -6.69 26.88 -6.22
N GLN A 57 -7.22 26.88 -5.01
CA GLN A 57 -6.44 26.82 -3.77
C GLN A 57 -6.25 25.40 -3.26
N GLY A 58 -6.94 24.39 -3.79
CA GLY A 58 -6.91 23.02 -3.29
C GLY A 58 -7.55 22.89 -1.90
N LEU A 59 -8.61 23.65 -1.64
CA LEU A 59 -9.31 23.69 -0.35
C LEU A 59 -10.53 22.78 -0.38
N LEU A 60 -10.60 21.84 0.56
CA LEU A 60 -11.68 20.89 0.73
C LEU A 60 -12.35 21.07 2.07
N LYS A 61 -13.64 20.82 2.16
CA LYS A 61 -14.43 20.85 3.40
C LYS A 61 -15.07 19.50 3.66
N GLN A 62 -14.98 19.03 4.90
CA GLN A 62 -15.60 17.79 5.33
C GLN A 62 -17.13 17.85 5.20
N VAL A 63 -17.72 16.80 4.66
CA VAL A 63 -19.17 16.61 4.52
C VAL A 63 -19.66 15.60 5.55
N GLU A 64 -19.14 14.38 5.50
CA GLU A 64 -19.55 13.28 6.39
C GLU A 64 -18.46 12.22 6.53
N GLU A 65 -18.54 11.40 7.56
CA GLU A 65 -17.72 10.20 7.72
C GLU A 65 -18.34 9.05 6.96
N ILE A 66 -17.50 8.30 6.22
CA ILE A 66 -17.90 7.09 5.49
C ILE A 66 -17.48 5.88 6.34
N ASN A 67 -18.46 5.15 6.84
CA ASN A 67 -18.18 3.91 7.58
C ASN A 67 -17.98 2.76 6.59
N GLU A 68 -16.72 2.45 6.32
CA GLU A 68 -16.31 1.33 5.47
C GLU A 68 -15.06 0.66 6.07
N ASP A 69 -14.91 -0.63 5.83
CA ASP A 69 -13.70 -1.39 6.14
C ASP A 69 -13.43 -2.36 5.00
N HIS A 70 -12.25 -2.22 4.39
CA HIS A 70 -11.78 -3.02 3.27
C HIS A 70 -10.44 -3.70 3.57
N GLU A 71 -10.00 -3.61 4.82
CA GLU A 71 -8.78 -4.28 5.25
C GLU A 71 -9.05 -5.78 5.55
N LEU A 72 -7.99 -6.56 5.57
CA LEU A 72 -8.08 -7.95 5.99
C LEU A 72 -8.15 -8.04 7.52
N ASP A 73 -8.90 -9.02 8.04
CA ASP A 73 -8.97 -9.33 9.47
C ASP A 73 -7.64 -9.86 10.04
N VAL A 74 -6.65 -10.10 9.17
CA VAL A 74 -5.32 -10.61 9.52
C VAL A 74 -4.21 -9.73 8.97
N ASP A 75 -3.14 -9.59 9.73
CA ASP A 75 -1.95 -8.86 9.33
C ASP A 75 -1.04 -9.72 8.43
N VAL A 76 -1.04 -9.45 7.13
CA VAL A 76 -0.21 -10.19 6.18
C VAL A 76 1.11 -9.46 5.91
N THR A 77 2.23 -10.13 6.17
CA THR A 77 3.58 -9.68 5.76
C THR A 77 4.08 -10.54 4.60
N LEU A 78 4.33 -9.90 3.45
CA LEU A 78 4.90 -10.55 2.28
C LEU A 78 6.42 -10.35 2.24
N ILE A 79 7.17 -11.42 2.49
CA ILE A 79 8.62 -11.45 2.26
C ILE A 79 8.85 -11.94 0.84
N TYR A 80 9.35 -11.07 -0.04
CA TYR A 80 9.45 -11.38 -1.46
C TYR A 80 10.87 -11.25 -1.99
N GLY A 81 11.39 -12.35 -2.55
CA GLY A 81 12.69 -12.37 -3.23
C GLY A 81 12.70 -11.45 -4.44
N LEU A 82 13.66 -10.52 -4.50
CA LEU A 82 13.71 -9.55 -5.59
C LEU A 82 13.80 -10.25 -6.97
N PRO A 83 12.81 -10.07 -7.84
CA PRO A 83 12.81 -10.63 -9.19
C PRO A 83 13.64 -9.75 -10.13
N LYS A 84 13.99 -10.29 -11.29
CA LYS A 84 14.59 -9.51 -12.39
C LYS A 84 13.59 -8.49 -12.96
N ASN A 85 14.11 -7.36 -13.40
CA ASN A 85 13.37 -6.31 -14.10
C ASN A 85 12.24 -5.68 -13.23
N ASP A 86 11.24 -5.09 -13.88
CA ASP A 86 10.14 -4.36 -13.23
C ASP A 86 9.05 -5.26 -12.60
N LYS A 87 9.29 -6.57 -12.52
CA LYS A 87 8.35 -7.52 -11.91
C LYS A 87 8.07 -7.20 -10.44
N PHE A 88 9.01 -6.57 -9.73
CA PHE A 88 8.80 -6.18 -8.35
C PHE A 88 7.72 -5.10 -8.22
N GLU A 89 7.63 -4.16 -9.15
CA GLU A 89 6.60 -3.14 -9.18
C GLU A 89 5.19 -3.75 -9.34
N PHE A 90 5.08 -4.77 -10.20
CA PHE A 90 3.84 -5.54 -10.33
C PHE A 90 3.47 -6.26 -9.03
N VAL A 91 4.46 -6.83 -8.31
CA VAL A 91 4.22 -7.46 -7.00
C VAL A 91 3.77 -6.43 -5.98
N LEU A 92 4.41 -5.27 -5.91
CA LEU A 92 4.00 -4.17 -5.04
C LEU A 92 2.52 -3.81 -5.27
N GLN A 93 2.14 -3.59 -6.53
CA GLN A 93 0.77 -3.27 -6.89
C GLN A 93 -0.20 -4.39 -6.46
N LYS A 94 0.05 -5.64 -6.88
CA LYS A 94 -0.90 -6.74 -6.64
C LYS A 94 -0.98 -7.17 -5.18
N ALA A 95 0.14 -7.15 -4.45
CA ALA A 95 0.12 -7.41 -3.02
C ALA A 95 -0.68 -6.34 -2.26
N THR A 96 -0.56 -5.08 -2.67
CA THR A 96 -1.37 -3.98 -2.11
C THR A 96 -2.85 -4.19 -2.38
N GLU A 97 -3.24 -4.47 -3.63
CA GLU A 97 -4.64 -4.75 -4.01
C GLU A 97 -5.23 -5.94 -3.24
N LEU A 98 -4.40 -6.92 -2.86
CA LEU A 98 -4.81 -8.11 -2.11
C LEU A 98 -4.81 -7.94 -0.58
N GLY A 99 -4.51 -6.75 -0.06
CA GLY A 99 -4.65 -6.46 1.37
C GLY A 99 -3.38 -6.65 2.19
N VAL A 100 -2.19 -6.83 1.59
CA VAL A 100 -0.95 -6.96 2.37
C VAL A 100 -0.73 -5.73 3.26
N LYS A 101 -0.30 -5.95 4.51
CA LYS A 101 0.04 -4.86 5.44
C LYS A 101 1.50 -4.43 5.35
N ARG A 102 2.40 -5.37 5.07
CA ARG A 102 3.84 -5.11 4.99
C ARG A 102 4.48 -5.89 3.85
N ILE A 103 5.36 -5.25 3.10
CA ILE A 103 6.17 -5.88 2.07
C ILE A 103 7.65 -5.76 2.44
N VAL A 104 8.33 -6.91 2.51
CA VAL A 104 9.73 -7.05 2.88
C VAL A 104 10.52 -7.53 1.67
N PRO A 105 11.21 -6.66 0.95
CA PRO A 105 12.05 -7.07 -0.16
C PRO A 105 13.27 -7.84 0.34
N PHE A 106 13.48 -9.02 -0.20
CA PHE A 106 14.50 -9.95 0.25
C PHE A 106 15.55 -10.22 -0.82
N LEU A 107 16.83 -10.15 -0.46
CA LEU A 107 17.94 -10.51 -1.32
C LEU A 107 18.49 -11.89 -0.97
N SER A 108 18.12 -12.89 -1.79
CA SER A 108 18.65 -14.25 -1.66
C SER A 108 20.12 -14.33 -2.10
N GLN A 109 20.91 -15.21 -1.49
CA GLN A 109 22.28 -15.53 -1.93
C GLN A 109 22.33 -16.06 -3.38
N ARG A 110 21.25 -16.69 -3.85
CA ARG A 110 21.11 -17.19 -5.22
C ARG A 110 20.46 -16.19 -6.16
N SER A 111 20.19 -14.96 -5.68
CA SER A 111 19.59 -13.93 -6.52
C SER A 111 20.52 -13.56 -7.66
N ILE A 112 19.99 -13.58 -8.88
CA ILE A 112 20.71 -13.18 -10.09
C ILE A 112 20.91 -11.65 -10.15
N ILE A 113 20.15 -10.92 -9.33
CA ILE A 113 20.21 -9.46 -9.25
C ILE A 113 21.36 -9.07 -8.34
N LYS A 114 22.31 -8.33 -8.91
CA LYS A 114 23.34 -7.65 -8.12
C LYS A 114 22.82 -6.27 -7.74
N THR A 115 22.17 -6.16 -6.59
CA THR A 115 21.74 -4.89 -6.00
C THR A 115 22.19 -4.81 -4.55
N ASN A 116 22.15 -3.63 -3.98
CA ASN A 116 22.41 -3.38 -2.57
C ASN A 116 21.36 -2.40 -2.01
N ALA A 117 21.36 -2.22 -0.71
CA ALA A 117 20.40 -1.36 -0.02
C ALA A 117 20.38 0.08 -0.60
N LEU A 118 21.56 0.66 -0.93
CA LEU A 118 21.65 2.01 -1.49
C LEU A 118 21.01 2.10 -2.89
N THR A 119 21.23 1.09 -3.73
CA THR A 119 20.65 1.06 -5.08
C THR A 119 19.15 0.82 -5.02
N PHE A 120 18.68 -0.01 -4.09
CA PHE A 120 17.26 -0.24 -3.84
C PHE A 120 16.59 1.05 -3.34
N ALA A 121 17.20 1.74 -2.37
CA ALA A 121 16.68 2.98 -1.80
C ALA A 121 16.46 4.10 -2.83
N LYS A 122 17.25 4.16 -3.91
CA LYS A 122 17.04 5.14 -4.99
C LYS A 122 15.70 4.98 -5.72
N LYS A 123 15.07 3.81 -5.65
CA LYS A 123 13.76 3.54 -6.25
C LYS A 123 12.60 3.68 -5.25
N ASN A 124 12.89 3.98 -3.99
CA ASN A 124 11.90 3.95 -2.91
C ASN A 124 10.73 4.90 -3.18
N GLU A 125 10.99 6.12 -3.64
CA GLU A 125 9.95 7.10 -3.98
C GLU A 125 8.95 6.53 -5.01
N ARG A 126 9.47 5.90 -6.07
CA ARG A 126 8.64 5.24 -7.09
C ARG A 126 7.84 4.07 -6.52
N TYR A 127 8.43 3.28 -5.64
CA TYR A 127 7.74 2.14 -5.02
C TYR A 127 6.63 2.61 -4.08
N LEU A 128 6.88 3.62 -3.24
CA LEU A 128 5.87 4.20 -2.36
C LEU A 128 4.70 4.81 -3.15
N LYS A 129 5.00 5.43 -4.30
CA LYS A 129 3.97 5.93 -5.20
C LYS A 129 3.07 4.80 -5.74
N ILE A 130 3.64 3.67 -6.15
CA ILE A 130 2.87 2.50 -6.62
C ILE A 130 1.96 1.97 -5.51
N LEU A 131 2.48 1.84 -4.27
CA LEU A 131 1.69 1.39 -3.13
C LEU A 131 0.52 2.34 -2.85
N LYS A 132 0.77 3.65 -2.85
CA LYS A 132 -0.27 4.67 -2.65
C LYS A 132 -1.35 4.58 -3.72
N GLU A 133 -0.97 4.60 -5.00
CA GLU A 133 -1.91 4.55 -6.11
C GLU A 133 -2.73 3.24 -6.12
N ALA A 134 -2.10 2.10 -5.82
CA ALA A 134 -2.78 0.82 -5.70
C ALA A 134 -3.76 0.80 -4.51
N SER A 135 -3.38 1.38 -3.36
CA SER A 135 -4.26 1.51 -2.20
C SER A 135 -5.48 2.38 -2.49
N GLU A 136 -5.30 3.51 -3.17
CA GLU A 136 -6.39 4.41 -3.59
C GLU A 136 -7.38 3.70 -4.52
N GLN A 137 -6.87 2.91 -5.47
CA GLN A 137 -7.70 2.20 -6.45
C GLN A 137 -8.41 0.97 -5.89
N SER A 138 -7.80 0.28 -4.92
CA SER A 138 -8.37 -0.91 -4.28
C SER A 138 -9.19 -0.61 -3.03
N TYR A 139 -9.49 0.66 -2.77
CA TYR A 139 -10.31 1.12 -1.64
C TYR A 139 -9.72 0.83 -0.27
N ARG A 140 -8.42 0.66 -0.17
CA ARG A 140 -7.73 0.42 1.10
C ARG A 140 -7.73 1.66 1.98
N GLN A 141 -7.73 1.44 3.30
CA GLN A 141 -7.68 2.50 4.31
C GLN A 141 -6.26 2.75 4.80
N MET A 142 -5.30 1.91 4.38
CA MET A 142 -3.89 2.07 4.67
C MET A 142 -3.01 1.81 3.44
N ILE A 143 -1.87 2.48 3.41
CA ILE A 143 -0.80 2.19 2.46
C ILE A 143 0.11 1.15 3.10
N PRO A 144 0.42 0.01 2.45
CA PRO A 144 1.33 -0.98 2.99
C PRO A 144 2.71 -0.42 3.33
N GLU A 145 3.29 -0.90 4.42
CA GLU A 145 4.68 -0.62 4.75
C GLU A 145 5.62 -1.31 3.76
N LEU A 146 6.54 -0.56 3.16
CA LEU A 146 7.67 -1.11 2.41
C LEU A 146 8.94 -0.98 3.24
N THR A 147 9.52 -2.10 3.63
CA THR A 147 10.75 -2.08 4.42
C THR A 147 11.98 -1.85 3.54
N SER A 148 13.12 -1.62 4.14
CA SER A 148 14.41 -1.67 3.45
C SER A 148 14.69 -3.09 2.94
N LEU A 149 15.62 -3.18 1.97
CA LEU A 149 16.09 -4.47 1.44
C LEU A 149 16.77 -5.27 2.56
N VAL A 150 16.31 -6.50 2.80
CA VAL A 150 16.82 -7.39 3.84
C VAL A 150 17.57 -8.59 3.27
N THR A 151 18.40 -9.19 4.11
CA THR A 151 19.13 -10.45 3.84
C THR A 151 18.54 -11.59 4.66
N ILE A 152 18.98 -12.83 4.40
CA ILE A 152 18.50 -14.02 5.12
C ILE A 152 18.67 -13.93 6.64
N LYS A 153 19.70 -13.21 7.11
CA LYS A 153 19.99 -13.06 8.55
C LYS A 153 18.95 -12.21 9.28
N GLU A 154 18.26 -11.36 8.55
CA GLU A 154 17.30 -10.41 9.10
C GLU A 154 15.85 -10.93 9.02
N LEU A 155 15.61 -12.04 8.30
CA LEU A 155 14.26 -12.58 8.11
C LEU A 155 13.58 -12.98 9.42
N SER A 156 14.35 -13.38 10.44
CA SER A 156 13.81 -13.72 11.76
C SER A 156 13.05 -12.60 12.45
N HIS A 157 13.32 -11.33 12.09
CA HIS A 157 12.62 -10.17 12.64
C HIS A 157 11.18 -10.01 12.09
N TYR A 158 10.84 -10.76 11.06
CA TYR A 158 9.53 -10.70 10.38
C TYR A 158 8.71 -11.98 10.58
N LEU A 159 9.12 -12.86 11.50
CA LEU A 159 8.32 -14.01 11.87
C LEU A 159 7.08 -13.58 12.65
N SER A 160 5.98 -14.27 12.42
CA SER A 160 4.70 -14.09 13.09
C SER A 160 4.15 -15.44 13.57
N ASP A 161 2.92 -15.47 14.07
CA ASP A 161 2.29 -16.69 14.58
C ASP A 161 2.20 -17.78 13.50
N ILE A 162 1.85 -17.39 12.27
CA ILE A 162 1.81 -18.30 11.12
C ILE A 162 2.86 -17.87 10.10
N ASN A 163 3.76 -18.78 9.75
CA ASN A 163 4.80 -18.54 8.77
C ASN A 163 4.71 -19.56 7.64
N LEU A 164 4.52 -19.06 6.42
CA LEU A 164 4.37 -19.87 5.22
C LEU A 164 5.51 -19.62 4.26
N VAL A 165 6.04 -20.67 3.65
CA VAL A 165 7.06 -20.59 2.61
C VAL A 165 6.52 -21.20 1.33
N ALA A 166 6.38 -20.37 0.28
CA ALA A 166 6.07 -20.88 -1.05
C ALA A 166 7.34 -21.54 -1.63
N TYR A 167 7.38 -22.87 -1.56
CA TYR A 167 8.51 -23.67 -2.03
C TYR A 167 8.08 -24.49 -3.25
N GLU A 168 8.77 -24.28 -4.38
CA GLU A 168 8.40 -24.86 -5.68
C GLU A 168 8.30 -26.39 -5.67
N GLU A 169 9.18 -27.08 -4.93
CA GLU A 169 9.17 -28.55 -4.86
C GLU A 169 7.99 -29.11 -4.07
N SER A 170 7.37 -28.33 -3.17
CA SER A 170 6.22 -28.77 -2.37
C SER A 170 4.94 -28.93 -3.20
N SER A 171 4.84 -28.24 -4.34
CA SER A 171 3.66 -28.33 -5.23
C SER A 171 3.38 -29.76 -5.71
N LYS A 172 4.41 -30.62 -5.73
CA LYS A 172 4.32 -32.03 -6.08
C LYS A 172 3.71 -32.93 -4.97
N GLN A 173 3.55 -32.41 -3.75
CA GLN A 173 3.18 -33.18 -2.55
C GLN A 173 1.83 -32.80 -1.90
N GLY A 174 0.96 -32.05 -2.59
CA GLY A 174 -0.36 -31.71 -2.09
C GLY A 174 -0.40 -30.49 -1.15
N GLU A 175 0.26 -29.42 -1.50
CA GLU A 175 0.43 -28.18 -0.75
C GLU A 175 -0.87 -27.51 -0.28
N HIS A 176 -1.98 -27.69 -1.02
CA HIS A 176 -3.30 -27.15 -0.67
C HIS A 176 -3.78 -27.58 0.74
N ALA A 177 -3.49 -28.80 1.15
CA ALA A 177 -3.89 -29.31 2.46
C ALA A 177 -3.05 -28.70 3.62
N CYS A 178 -1.82 -28.32 3.36
CA CYS A 178 -0.97 -27.62 4.34
C CYS A 178 -1.42 -26.16 4.53
N PHE A 179 -1.73 -25.48 3.43
CA PHE A 179 -2.21 -24.10 3.45
C PHE A 179 -3.57 -24.00 4.15
N ALA A 180 -4.51 -24.87 3.79
CA ALA A 180 -5.83 -24.91 4.44
C ALA A 180 -5.76 -25.20 5.95
N ARG A 181 -4.82 -26.05 6.38
CA ARG A 181 -4.60 -26.31 7.83
C ARG A 181 -4.01 -25.11 8.54
N ALA A 182 -3.10 -24.36 7.91
CA ALA A 182 -2.51 -23.17 8.50
C ALA A 182 -3.53 -22.04 8.70
N LEU A 183 -4.51 -21.92 7.78
CA LEU A 183 -5.57 -20.90 7.88
C LEU A 183 -6.69 -21.29 8.86
N ASN A 184 -6.84 -22.57 9.21
CA ASN A 184 -7.89 -23.06 10.12
C ASN A 184 -7.37 -23.40 11.53
N GLN A 185 -6.17 -22.94 11.89
CA GLN A 185 -5.68 -23.03 13.26
C GLN A 185 -6.23 -21.82 14.05
N ASP A 186 -7.37 -22.07 14.74
CA ASP A 186 -7.87 -21.22 15.82
C ASP A 186 -6.99 -21.33 17.06
#